data_002a5fd0393feef6fa3d2bef9dfed35a
#
_entry.id   002a5fd0393feef6fa3d2bef9dfed35a
#
_cell.length_a   1.000
_cell.length_b   1.000
_cell.length_c   1.000
_cell.angle_alpha   90.00
_cell.angle_beta   90.00
_cell.angle_gamma   90.00
#
_symmetry.space_group_name_H-M   'P 1'
#
loop_
_entity.id
_entity.type
_entity.pdbx_description
1 polymer ?
#
loop_
_entity_poly.entity_id
_entity_poly.type
_entity_poly.pdbx_seq_one_letter_code
_entity_poly.pdbx_strand_id
1 'polypeptide(L)'
;MITRRNFVRAAALTVALAPVDTAVADPAAKAFLEKIFAAYKGKNSKGISLDSDAMLRLYFDPGLAALIIKDRKDANKRGDVPELDGDPFVNAQEWEIGPVDIAVRDTAPDKASATVKFSNFKMPTTLVYDLVKLKGGWRIADITWQEGDGGNETLRGLFVKK
;
A
#
# COMPACT_ATOMS: atom_id res chain seq x y z
N MET A 1 -60.43 -49.70 -4.31
CA MET A 1 -59.89 -48.49 -4.98
C MET A 1 -59.11 -47.73 -3.90
N ILE A 2 -57.78 -47.88 -3.88
CA ILE A 2 -56.90 -47.31 -2.84
C ILE A 2 -56.07 -46.20 -3.45
N THR A 3 -56.36 -44.98 -3.03
CA THR A 3 -55.66 -43.78 -3.53
C THR A 3 -54.39 -43.54 -2.69
N ARG A 4 -53.22 -43.69 -3.30
CA ARG A 4 -51.93 -43.37 -2.70
C ARG A 4 -51.68 -41.85 -2.74
N ARG A 5 -51.59 -41.20 -1.59
CA ARG A 5 -51.17 -39.80 -1.43
C ARG A 5 -49.63 -39.77 -1.39
N ASN A 6 -49.01 -39.20 -2.39
CA ASN A 6 -47.58 -38.90 -2.38
C ASN A 6 -47.32 -37.66 -1.56
N PHE A 7 -46.59 -37.80 -0.44
CA PHE A 7 -46.05 -36.69 0.31
C PHE A 7 -44.71 -36.25 -0.29
N VAL A 8 -44.67 -35.09 -0.95
CA VAL A 8 -43.44 -34.44 -1.37
C VAL A 8 -42.86 -33.74 -0.15
N ARG A 9 -41.73 -34.22 0.39
CA ARG A 9 -40.98 -33.51 1.44
C ARG A 9 -40.10 -32.49 0.74
N ALA A 10 -40.42 -31.19 0.92
CA ALA A 10 -39.57 -30.10 0.55
C ALA A 10 -38.44 -29.97 1.60
N ALA A 11 -37.21 -30.27 1.19
CA ALA A 11 -36.02 -29.99 2.01
C ALA A 11 -35.68 -28.50 1.88
N ALA A 12 -35.86 -27.73 2.92
CA ALA A 12 -35.39 -26.36 3.00
C ALA A 12 -33.88 -26.34 3.20
N LEU A 13 -33.15 -25.88 2.19
CA LEU A 13 -31.71 -25.68 2.25
C LEU A 13 -31.46 -24.35 3.00
N THR A 14 -31.12 -24.39 4.27
CA THR A 14 -30.67 -23.22 5.05
C THR A 14 -29.22 -22.95 4.67
N VAL A 15 -29.00 -21.93 3.84
CA VAL A 15 -27.68 -21.37 3.59
C VAL A 15 -27.29 -20.56 4.83
N ALA A 16 -26.40 -21.11 5.64
CA ALA A 16 -25.78 -20.35 6.72
C ALA A 16 -24.81 -19.35 6.11
N LEU A 17 -25.17 -18.07 6.12
CA LEU A 17 -24.20 -17.00 5.88
C LEU A 17 -23.24 -16.99 7.08
N ALA A 18 -21.99 -17.41 6.84
CA ALA A 18 -20.92 -17.17 7.80
C ALA A 18 -20.76 -15.65 8.00
N PRO A 19 -20.60 -15.16 9.24
CA PRO A 19 -20.31 -13.77 9.47
C PRO A 19 -19.01 -13.42 8.72
N VAL A 20 -19.05 -12.41 7.86
CA VAL A 20 -17.85 -11.80 7.32
C VAL A 20 -17.21 -11.07 8.51
N ASP A 21 -16.18 -11.69 9.07
CA ASP A 21 -15.37 -11.06 10.13
C ASP A 21 -14.70 -9.84 9.48
N THR A 22 -15.29 -8.68 9.67
CA THR A 22 -14.66 -7.40 9.31
C THR A 22 -13.56 -7.17 10.33
N ALA A 23 -12.39 -7.78 10.09
CA ALA A 23 -11.20 -7.52 10.88
C ALA A 23 -11.01 -6.01 10.95
N VAL A 24 -11.16 -5.45 12.14
CA VAL A 24 -10.93 -4.02 12.38
C VAL A 24 -9.44 -3.80 12.13
N ALA A 25 -9.13 -2.96 11.15
CA ALA A 25 -7.76 -2.66 10.78
C ALA A 25 -6.96 -2.19 12.01
N ASP A 26 -5.71 -2.66 12.14
CA ASP A 26 -4.82 -2.20 13.21
C ASP A 26 -4.68 -0.66 13.11
N PRO A 27 -5.16 0.11 14.09
CA PRO A 27 -5.11 1.57 14.05
C PRO A 27 -3.67 2.10 13.95
N ALA A 28 -2.66 1.34 14.37
CA ALA A 28 -1.27 1.70 14.25
C ALA A 28 -0.78 1.67 12.79
N ALA A 29 -1.36 0.82 11.92
CA ALA A 29 -1.05 0.83 10.50
C ALA A 29 -1.53 2.12 9.83
N LYS A 30 -2.74 2.57 10.15
CA LYS A 30 -3.27 3.85 9.67
C LYS A 30 -2.43 5.02 10.20
N ALA A 31 -2.14 5.06 11.50
CA ALA A 31 -1.34 6.10 12.13
C ALA A 31 0.07 6.19 11.53
N PHE A 32 0.67 5.07 11.13
CA PHE A 32 1.95 5.04 10.45
C PHE A 32 1.90 5.79 9.11
N LEU A 33 0.88 5.54 8.28
CA LEU A 33 0.69 6.26 7.01
C LEU A 33 0.30 7.72 7.23
N GLU A 34 -0.57 8.03 8.18
CA GLU A 34 -0.94 9.41 8.52
C GLU A 34 0.30 10.25 8.90
N LYS A 35 1.25 9.65 9.64
CA LYS A 35 2.54 10.29 9.96
C LYS A 35 3.38 10.56 8.72
N ILE A 36 3.41 9.64 7.75
CA ILE A 36 4.10 9.84 6.47
C ILE A 36 3.46 11.02 5.73
N PHE A 37 2.16 10.97 5.48
CA PHE A 37 1.47 12.01 4.72
C PHE A 37 1.40 13.37 5.42
N ALA A 38 1.58 13.42 6.74
CA ALA A 38 1.71 14.68 7.47
C ALA A 38 2.91 15.52 7.00
N ALA A 39 4.00 14.88 6.52
CA ALA A 39 5.18 15.56 6.00
C ALA A 39 4.95 16.22 4.63
N TYR A 40 3.86 15.86 3.94
CA TYR A 40 3.50 16.38 2.61
C TYR A 40 2.39 17.44 2.66
N LYS A 41 1.89 17.77 3.85
CA LYS A 41 0.83 18.78 4.01
C LYS A 41 1.38 20.21 3.86
N GLY A 42 0.59 21.01 3.17
CA GLY A 42 0.84 22.45 3.04
C GLY A 42 1.74 22.82 1.86
N LYS A 43 1.67 24.09 1.53
CA LYS A 43 2.45 24.66 0.44
C LYS A 43 3.94 24.63 0.77
N ASN A 44 4.79 24.17 -0.13
CA ASN A 44 6.23 24.02 0.04
C ASN A 44 6.64 22.99 1.13
N SER A 45 5.82 21.98 1.39
CA SER A 45 6.22 20.86 2.25
C SER A 45 7.45 20.16 1.67
N LYS A 46 8.35 19.69 2.56
CA LYS A 46 9.61 19.05 2.13
C LYS A 46 9.51 17.55 1.94
N GLY A 47 8.35 16.95 2.31
CA GLY A 47 8.21 15.51 2.31
C GLY A 47 9.12 14.81 3.33
N ILE A 48 9.38 13.54 3.10
CA ILE A 48 10.30 12.74 3.91
C ILE A 48 11.60 12.55 3.15
N SER A 49 12.72 13.02 3.74
CA SER A 49 14.03 12.70 3.18
C SER A 49 14.32 11.20 3.36
N LEU A 50 14.68 10.55 2.27
CA LEU A 50 15.13 9.16 2.22
C LEU A 50 16.64 9.04 1.97
N ASP A 51 17.43 10.09 2.20
CA ASP A 51 18.84 10.20 1.79
C ASP A 51 19.77 9.21 2.47
N SER A 52 19.38 8.63 3.60
CA SER A 52 20.22 7.68 4.33
C SER A 52 19.63 6.27 4.36
N ASP A 53 20.51 5.25 4.43
CA ASP A 53 20.11 3.86 4.63
C ASP A 53 19.25 3.68 5.89
N ALA A 54 19.48 4.47 6.95
CA ALA A 54 18.72 4.42 8.18
C ALA A 54 17.26 4.89 7.96
N MET A 55 17.05 5.95 7.18
CA MET A 55 15.71 6.43 6.85
C MET A 55 14.96 5.43 5.97
N LEU A 56 15.62 4.82 4.99
CA LEU A 56 15.01 3.76 4.19
C LEU A 56 14.53 2.60 5.08
N ARG A 57 15.35 2.14 6.03
CA ARG A 57 14.99 1.05 6.96
C ARG A 57 13.93 1.45 7.99
N LEU A 58 13.70 2.75 8.20
CA LEU A 58 12.65 3.24 9.09
C LEU A 58 11.26 3.10 8.44
N TYR A 59 11.17 3.28 7.14
CA TYR A 59 9.89 3.28 6.41
C TYR A 59 9.62 1.99 5.65
N PHE A 60 10.64 1.36 5.08
CA PHE A 60 10.50 0.16 4.26
C PHE A 60 10.90 -1.11 4.99
N ASP A 61 10.34 -2.24 4.59
CA ASP A 61 10.81 -3.54 5.08
C ASP A 61 12.28 -3.78 4.68
N PRO A 62 12.97 -4.71 5.36
CA PRO A 62 14.40 -4.94 5.09
C PRO A 62 14.70 -5.30 3.63
N GLY A 63 13.78 -6.05 2.97
CA GLY A 63 13.96 -6.46 1.58
C GLY A 63 13.86 -5.29 0.61
N LEU A 64 12.80 -4.46 0.74
CA LEU A 64 12.60 -3.29 -0.12
C LEU A 64 13.68 -2.22 0.14
N ALA A 65 14.01 -1.97 1.40
CA ALA A 65 15.11 -1.05 1.73
C ALA A 65 16.43 -1.48 1.09
N ALA A 66 16.74 -2.79 1.10
CA ALA A 66 17.97 -3.31 0.48
C ALA A 66 17.98 -3.12 -1.06
N LEU A 67 16.83 -3.27 -1.72
CA LEU A 67 16.69 -3.01 -3.17
C LEU A 67 16.98 -1.55 -3.51
N ILE A 68 16.37 -0.61 -2.78
CA ILE A 68 16.58 0.84 -2.98
C ILE A 68 18.03 1.23 -2.73
N ILE A 69 18.62 0.71 -1.65
CA ILE A 69 20.04 0.97 -1.32
C ILE A 69 20.97 0.44 -2.42
N LYS A 70 20.69 -0.76 -2.93
CA LYS A 70 21.47 -1.37 -4.00
C LYS A 70 21.38 -0.54 -5.29
N ASP A 71 20.18 -0.17 -5.68
CA ASP A 71 19.91 0.64 -6.87
C ASP A 71 20.72 1.95 -6.85
N ARG A 72 20.65 2.70 -5.76
CA ARG A 72 21.42 3.94 -5.57
C ARG A 72 22.94 3.71 -5.67
N LYS A 73 23.45 2.64 -5.02
CA LYS A 73 24.87 2.32 -5.08
C LYS A 73 25.33 1.96 -6.47
N ASP A 74 24.51 1.21 -7.21
CA ASP A 74 24.85 0.78 -8.56
C ASP A 74 24.74 1.96 -9.55
N ALA A 75 23.74 2.84 -9.42
CA ALA A 75 23.63 4.06 -10.19
C ALA A 75 24.85 4.97 -9.96
N ASN A 76 25.23 5.22 -8.72
CA ASN A 76 26.42 6.03 -8.39
C ASN A 76 27.71 5.47 -8.99
N LYS A 77 27.89 4.13 -9.00
CA LYS A 77 29.07 3.51 -9.63
C LYS A 77 29.12 3.72 -11.14
N ARG A 78 27.96 3.79 -11.78
CA ARG A 78 27.87 4.02 -13.25
C ARG A 78 27.88 5.50 -13.61
N GLY A 79 27.74 6.42 -12.64
CA GLY A 79 27.52 7.85 -12.90
C GLY A 79 26.15 8.12 -13.53
N ASP A 80 25.13 7.35 -13.12
CA ASP A 80 23.79 7.32 -13.71
C ASP A 80 22.74 7.68 -12.67
N VAL A 81 21.48 7.86 -13.08
CA VAL A 81 20.33 8.08 -12.22
C VAL A 81 19.82 6.71 -11.72
N PRO A 82 19.41 6.59 -10.43
CA PRO A 82 18.78 5.37 -9.94
C PRO A 82 17.42 5.11 -10.60
N GLU A 83 16.98 3.83 -10.59
CA GLU A 83 15.64 3.46 -11.11
C GLU A 83 14.52 4.16 -10.32
N LEU A 84 14.71 4.33 -9.01
CA LEU A 84 13.83 5.15 -8.19
C LEU A 84 14.29 6.60 -8.23
N ASP A 85 13.74 7.39 -9.16
CA ASP A 85 14.09 8.79 -9.43
C ASP A 85 13.09 9.81 -8.83
N GLY A 86 12.16 9.39 -8.01
CA GLY A 86 11.16 10.24 -7.38
C GLY A 86 10.90 9.88 -5.93
N ASP A 87 10.00 10.63 -5.30
CA ASP A 87 9.51 10.31 -3.98
C ASP A 87 8.47 9.17 -4.08
N PRO A 88 8.76 7.98 -3.53
CA PRO A 88 7.88 6.82 -3.67
C PRO A 88 6.56 6.96 -2.92
N PHE A 89 6.51 7.80 -1.86
CA PHE A 89 5.30 7.97 -1.05
C PHE A 89 4.19 8.73 -1.78
N VAL A 90 4.53 9.53 -2.77
CA VAL A 90 3.56 10.32 -3.53
C VAL A 90 3.66 10.07 -5.05
N ASN A 91 4.59 9.20 -5.46
CA ASN A 91 4.90 8.88 -6.86
C ASN A 91 5.14 10.15 -7.70
N ALA A 92 6.01 11.04 -7.22
CA ALA A 92 6.27 12.31 -7.88
C ALA A 92 7.64 12.88 -7.51
N GLN A 93 8.19 13.74 -8.36
CA GLN A 93 9.38 14.56 -8.07
C GLN A 93 8.99 15.91 -7.46
N GLU A 94 7.80 16.41 -7.79
CA GLU A 94 7.23 17.63 -7.25
C GLU A 94 5.80 17.37 -6.77
N TRP A 95 5.36 18.07 -5.73
CA TRP A 95 4.02 17.86 -5.19
C TRP A 95 3.35 19.11 -4.61
N GLU A 96 2.05 19.14 -4.75
CA GLU A 96 1.11 19.97 -4.00
C GLU A 96 -0.05 19.08 -3.57
N ILE A 97 0.10 18.44 -2.39
CA ILE A 97 -0.82 17.41 -1.92
C ILE A 97 -2.05 18.03 -1.28
N GLY A 98 -3.22 17.69 -1.82
CA GLY A 98 -4.53 18.02 -1.26
C GLY A 98 -4.91 17.14 -0.07
N PRO A 99 -6.19 17.14 0.34
CA PRO A 99 -6.69 16.26 1.38
C PRO A 99 -6.36 14.80 1.09
N VAL A 100 -5.94 14.07 2.12
CA VAL A 100 -5.54 12.66 2.03
C VAL A 100 -6.58 11.80 2.73
N ASP A 101 -7.09 10.80 2.04
CA ASP A 101 -7.96 9.75 2.58
C ASP A 101 -7.18 8.43 2.65
N ILE A 102 -7.20 7.77 3.82
CA ILE A 102 -6.46 6.54 4.09
C ILE A 102 -7.42 5.48 4.60
N ALA A 103 -7.66 4.47 3.79
CA ALA A 103 -8.45 3.28 4.14
C ALA A 103 -7.51 2.08 4.30
N VAL A 104 -7.47 1.50 5.50
CA VAL A 104 -6.63 0.34 5.84
C VAL A 104 -7.49 -0.88 6.07
N ARG A 105 -7.02 -2.04 5.64
CA ARG A 105 -7.60 -3.36 5.95
C ARG A 105 -6.48 -4.33 6.32
N ASP A 106 -6.68 -5.12 7.34
CA ASP A 106 -5.77 -6.20 7.68
C ASP A 106 -5.91 -7.34 6.66
N THR A 107 -4.79 -7.88 6.22
CA THR A 107 -4.74 -9.03 5.28
C THR A 107 -4.19 -10.28 5.96
N ALA A 108 -3.48 -10.11 7.08
CA ALA A 108 -3.01 -11.14 7.99
C ALA A 108 -2.69 -10.48 9.35
N PRO A 109 -2.40 -11.25 10.43
CA PRO A 109 -2.10 -10.69 11.75
C PRO A 109 -0.96 -9.68 11.79
N ASP A 110 -0.01 -9.81 10.86
CA ASP A 110 1.18 -8.96 10.72
C ASP A 110 1.24 -8.24 9.36
N LYS A 111 0.14 -8.21 8.60
CA LYS A 111 0.07 -7.59 7.27
C LYS A 111 -1.21 -6.78 7.11
N ALA A 112 -1.08 -5.66 6.44
CA ALA A 112 -2.22 -4.83 6.06
C ALA A 112 -2.04 -4.30 4.63
N SER A 113 -3.14 -3.98 3.99
CA SER A 113 -3.16 -3.23 2.73
C SER A 113 -3.90 -1.93 2.96
N ALA A 114 -3.36 -0.84 2.46
CA ALA A 114 -3.96 0.48 2.58
C ALA A 114 -4.15 1.13 1.22
N THR A 115 -5.35 1.61 0.94
CA THR A 115 -5.62 2.48 -0.20
C THR A 115 -5.52 3.92 0.27
N VAL A 116 -4.63 4.69 -0.35
CA VAL A 116 -4.44 6.12 -0.08
C VAL A 116 -4.86 6.92 -1.30
N LYS A 117 -5.80 7.83 -1.09
CA LYS A 117 -6.32 8.72 -2.14
C LYS A 117 -6.01 10.17 -1.77
N PHE A 118 -5.52 10.92 -2.73
CA PHE A 118 -5.26 12.35 -2.59
C PHE A 118 -5.32 13.02 -3.96
N SER A 119 -5.12 14.32 -4.02
CA SER A 119 -4.80 14.99 -5.26
C SER A 119 -3.37 15.51 -5.22
N ASN A 120 -2.64 15.39 -6.32
CA ASN A 120 -1.36 16.08 -6.52
C ASN A 120 -1.54 17.11 -7.64
N PHE A 121 -1.25 18.38 -7.39
CA PHE A 121 -1.57 19.50 -8.31
C PHE A 121 -3.00 19.44 -8.85
N LYS A 122 -3.98 19.12 -7.97
CA LYS A 122 -5.41 18.90 -8.28
C LYS A 122 -5.73 17.65 -9.12
N MET A 123 -4.72 16.88 -9.53
CA MET A 123 -4.94 15.61 -10.24
C MET A 123 -5.19 14.48 -9.24
N PRO A 124 -6.30 13.73 -9.36
CA PRO A 124 -6.58 12.61 -8.49
C PRO A 124 -5.49 11.54 -8.57
N THR A 125 -5.02 11.08 -7.43
CA THR A 125 -4.00 10.04 -7.31
C THR A 125 -4.47 8.98 -6.34
N THR A 126 -4.28 7.72 -6.69
CA THR A 126 -4.57 6.57 -5.82
C THR A 126 -3.34 5.67 -5.75
N LEU A 127 -2.91 5.39 -4.53
CA LEU A 127 -1.80 4.48 -4.25
C LEU A 127 -2.28 3.35 -3.35
N VAL A 128 -1.73 2.16 -3.52
CA VAL A 128 -1.96 1.02 -2.62
C VAL A 128 -0.65 0.67 -1.93
N TYR A 129 -0.68 0.65 -0.61
CA TYR A 129 0.46 0.29 0.25
C TYR A 129 0.26 -1.11 0.80
N ASP A 130 1.20 -1.99 0.57
CA ASP A 130 1.32 -3.23 1.30
C ASP A 130 2.21 -3.01 2.52
N LEU A 131 1.67 -3.32 3.69
CA LEU A 131 2.31 -3.08 4.97
C LEU A 131 2.63 -4.39 5.68
N VAL A 132 3.74 -4.43 6.39
CA VAL A 132 4.15 -5.54 7.26
C VAL A 132 4.52 -5.01 8.64
N LYS A 133 4.05 -5.71 9.68
CA LYS A 133 4.36 -5.40 11.08
C LYS A 133 5.60 -6.15 11.51
N LEU A 134 6.65 -5.42 11.83
CA LEU A 134 7.90 -5.95 12.37
C LEU A 134 8.01 -5.63 13.87
N LYS A 135 9.03 -6.14 14.54
CA LYS A 135 9.28 -5.87 15.97
C LYS A 135 9.35 -4.36 16.28
N GLY A 136 9.82 -3.54 15.34
CA GLY A 136 9.93 -2.07 15.46
C GLY A 136 8.74 -1.29 14.91
N GLY A 137 7.60 -1.92 14.67
CA GLY A 137 6.37 -1.30 14.12
C GLY A 137 6.13 -1.60 12.64
N TRP A 138 5.16 -0.90 12.04
CA TRP A 138 4.78 -1.08 10.66
C TRP A 138 5.86 -0.59 9.68
N ARG A 139 5.99 -1.28 8.56
CA ARG A 139 6.87 -0.94 7.44
C ARG A 139 6.12 -1.14 6.14
N ILE A 140 6.53 -0.42 5.11
CA ILE A 140 6.03 -0.59 3.74
C ILE A 140 6.76 -1.76 3.11
N ALA A 141 6.00 -2.77 2.69
CA ALA A 141 6.49 -3.92 1.95
C ALA A 141 6.51 -3.68 0.44
N ASP A 142 5.51 -2.95 -0.08
CA ASP A 142 5.47 -2.47 -1.46
C ASP A 142 4.52 -1.26 -1.58
N ILE A 143 4.64 -0.53 -2.68
CA ILE A 143 3.70 0.51 -3.08
C ILE A 143 3.30 0.23 -4.52
N THR A 144 2.00 0.16 -4.79
CA THR A 144 1.44 0.08 -6.14
C THR A 144 0.95 1.45 -6.56
N TRP A 145 1.44 1.93 -7.67
CA TRP A 145 1.02 3.15 -8.32
C TRP A 145 0.01 2.81 -9.41
N GLN A 146 -1.19 3.37 -9.32
CA GLN A 146 -2.23 3.16 -10.32
C GLN A 146 -2.05 4.20 -11.43
N GLU A 147 -1.73 3.73 -12.62
CA GLU A 147 -1.62 4.57 -13.81
C GLU A 147 -2.98 4.81 -14.46
N GLY A 148 -3.14 5.98 -15.11
CA GLY A 148 -4.42 6.41 -15.67
C GLY A 148 -4.94 5.55 -16.83
N ASP A 149 -4.09 4.72 -17.44
CA ASP A 149 -4.42 3.77 -18.51
C ASP A 149 -4.84 2.38 -18.00
N GLY A 150 -4.96 2.21 -16.67
CA GLY A 150 -5.28 0.94 -16.02
C GLY A 150 -4.06 0.05 -15.76
N GLY A 151 -2.84 0.50 -16.07
CA GLY A 151 -1.60 -0.13 -15.67
C GLY A 151 -1.37 0.00 -14.16
N ASN A 152 -0.62 -0.94 -13.61
CA ASN A 152 -0.13 -0.88 -12.24
C ASN A 152 1.38 -1.11 -12.26
N GLU A 153 2.12 -0.15 -11.76
CA GLU A 153 3.53 -0.30 -11.48
C GLU A 153 3.74 -0.45 -9.98
N THR A 154 4.73 -1.23 -9.56
CA THR A 154 5.04 -1.37 -8.13
C THR A 154 6.46 -0.92 -7.85
N LEU A 155 6.69 -0.40 -6.64
CA LEU A 155 8.01 0.04 -6.22
C LEU A 155 9.04 -1.10 -6.30
N ARG A 156 8.66 -2.33 -5.91
CA ARG A 156 9.52 -3.50 -6.10
C ARG A 156 9.74 -3.83 -7.58
N GLY A 157 8.71 -3.62 -8.39
CA GLY A 157 8.74 -3.89 -9.83
C GLY A 157 9.84 -3.11 -10.56
N LEU A 158 10.17 -1.90 -10.11
CA LEU A 158 11.26 -1.10 -10.67
C LEU A 158 12.60 -1.86 -10.67
N PHE A 159 12.85 -2.68 -9.66
CA PHE A 159 14.14 -3.35 -9.45
C PHE A 159 14.21 -4.76 -10.05
N VAL A 160 13.11 -5.29 -10.60
CA VAL A 160 13.03 -6.66 -11.14
C VAL A 160 13.11 -6.70 -12.67
N LYS A 161 12.91 -5.57 -13.33
CA LYS A 161 12.86 -5.45 -14.81
C LYS A 161 14.23 -5.57 -15.52
N LYS A 162 15.15 -6.39 -14.97
CA LYS A 162 16.46 -6.62 -15.64
C LYS A 162 16.69 -8.07 -15.96
#